data_5ff5fba61c3c803f0c1b9b47b0b9902d
#
_entry.id   5ff5fba61c3c803f0c1b9b47b0b9902d
#
_cell.length_a   1.000
_cell.length_b   1.000
_cell.length_c   1.000
_cell.angle_alpha   90.00
_cell.angle_beta   90.00
_cell.angle_gamma   90.00
#
_symmetry.space_group_name_H-M   'P 1'
#
loop_
_entity.id
_entity.type
_entity.pdbx_description
1 polymer ?
#
loop_
_entity_poly.entity_id
_entity_poly.type
_entity_poly.pdbx_seq_one_letter_code
_entity_poly.pdbx_strand_id
1 'polypeptide(L)'
;MTTTAAIDIDKVRINGDRLWASLMELAQIGATPKGGVCRLTLTDLDKQGRDLVLGWAKEAGMTITIDKIGNGFMRRAGRNNSLPPIMTGSHIDTQPTGGKFDGNYGVLAGIEVVRTLNDLGIETEAPIEVAFWTNEEGSRFVPVMMGSGVFAKAFTLEHAYAATDTEGKSVKDELERIGYIGTQEPGDHPIGAYFETHIEQGPVLEDNDVTIGVVSGVLGIRWFDCTVTGMEAHAGPTPMAL
;
A
#
# COMPACT_ATOMS: atom_id res chain seq x y z
N MET A 1 -34.44 23.71 11.99
CA MET A 1 -33.82 23.12 10.77
C MET A 1 -32.63 24.01 10.44
N THR A 2 -31.45 23.58 10.84
CA THR A 2 -30.19 24.26 10.48
C THR A 2 -29.90 23.92 9.04
N THR A 3 -30.05 24.85 8.14
CA THR A 3 -29.55 24.75 6.77
C THR A 3 -28.03 24.63 6.85
N THR A 4 -27.51 23.42 6.69
CA THR A 4 -26.08 23.22 6.45
C THR A 4 -25.72 23.97 5.18
N ALA A 5 -24.94 25.04 5.29
CA ALA A 5 -24.43 25.75 4.12
C ALA A 5 -23.73 24.74 3.20
N ALA A 6 -24.00 24.82 1.90
CA ALA A 6 -23.34 23.96 0.95
C ALA A 6 -21.84 24.17 1.06
N ILE A 7 -21.09 23.08 1.28
CA ILE A 7 -19.63 23.14 1.38
C ILE A 7 -19.09 23.46 -0.01
N ASP A 8 -18.33 24.54 -0.11
CA ASP A 8 -17.62 24.91 -1.32
C ASP A 8 -16.38 24.00 -1.45
N ILE A 9 -16.54 22.92 -2.18
CA ILE A 9 -15.50 21.90 -2.34
C ILE A 9 -14.22 22.45 -2.97
N ASP A 10 -14.34 23.52 -3.78
CA ASP A 10 -13.19 24.16 -4.41
C ASP A 10 -12.29 24.90 -3.41
N LYS A 11 -12.77 25.11 -2.20
CA LYS A 11 -12.02 25.72 -1.09
C LYS A 11 -11.44 24.70 -0.09
N VAL A 12 -11.81 23.44 -0.21
CA VAL A 12 -11.25 22.40 0.65
C VAL A 12 -9.77 22.21 0.31
N ARG A 13 -8.93 22.30 1.33
CA ARG A 13 -7.48 22.07 1.21
C ARG A 13 -7.03 21.16 2.33
N ILE A 14 -6.17 20.22 2.00
CA ILE A 14 -5.51 19.32 2.98
C ILE A 14 -4.46 20.10 3.79
N ASN A 15 -4.08 19.56 4.94
CA ASN A 15 -2.93 20.05 5.67
C ASN A 15 -1.65 19.36 5.14
N GLY A 16 -0.98 20.03 4.18
CA GLY A 16 0.22 19.50 3.54
C GLY A 16 1.38 19.27 4.51
N ASP A 17 1.55 20.14 5.53
CA ASP A 17 2.61 20.00 6.54
C ASP A 17 2.37 18.75 7.40
N ARG A 18 1.12 18.45 7.75
CA ARG A 18 0.75 17.24 8.50
C ARG A 18 0.97 15.98 7.68
N LEU A 19 0.59 15.98 6.39
CA LEU A 19 0.87 14.88 5.49
C LEU A 19 2.37 14.64 5.38
N TRP A 20 3.15 15.69 5.15
CA TRP A 20 4.60 15.63 5.07
C TRP A 20 5.24 15.09 6.35
N ALA A 21 4.80 15.57 7.51
CA ALA A 21 5.28 15.08 8.81
C ALA A 21 5.00 13.57 8.98
N SER A 22 3.79 13.12 8.64
CA SER A 22 3.43 11.69 8.70
C SER A 22 4.29 10.84 7.75
N LEU A 23 4.57 11.31 6.53
CA LEU A 23 5.47 10.64 5.59
C LEU A 23 6.90 10.52 6.14
N MET A 24 7.41 11.61 6.73
CA MET A 24 8.77 11.61 7.31
C MET A 24 8.88 10.77 8.57
N GLU A 25 7.83 10.69 9.38
CA GLU A 25 7.79 9.82 10.56
C GLU A 25 7.76 8.34 10.14
N LEU A 26 6.88 7.95 9.23
CA LEU A 26 6.85 6.57 8.70
C LEU A 26 8.17 6.17 8.05
N ALA A 27 8.84 7.10 7.38
CA ALA A 27 10.14 6.88 6.75
C ALA A 27 11.29 6.60 7.74
N GLN A 28 11.12 6.86 9.05
CA GLN A 28 12.13 6.48 10.06
C GLN A 28 12.13 4.96 10.31
N ILE A 29 10.99 4.28 10.10
CA ILE A 29 10.87 2.84 10.27
C ILE A 29 11.50 2.15 9.05
N GLY A 30 12.68 1.60 9.22
CA GLY A 30 13.48 1.01 8.16
C GLY A 30 14.38 2.00 7.40
N ALA A 31 14.62 3.22 7.97
CA ALA A 31 15.49 4.21 7.34
C ALA A 31 16.89 3.65 7.05
N THR A 32 17.41 3.93 5.85
CA THR A 32 18.75 3.50 5.44
C THR A 32 19.75 4.66 5.47
N PRO A 33 21.06 4.39 5.62
CA PRO A 33 22.08 5.44 5.64
C PRO A 33 22.09 6.33 4.39
N LYS A 34 21.59 5.85 3.26
CA LYS A 34 21.51 6.61 2.01
C LYS A 34 20.23 7.43 1.87
N GLY A 35 19.39 7.49 2.92
CA GLY A 35 18.17 8.29 2.94
C GLY A 35 16.94 7.62 2.35
N GLY A 36 17.03 6.35 1.98
CA GLY A 36 15.90 5.50 1.57
C GLY A 36 15.26 4.75 2.75
N VAL A 37 14.41 3.80 2.44
CA VAL A 37 13.71 2.94 3.40
C VAL A 37 13.83 1.47 2.96
N CYS A 38 14.08 0.57 3.93
CA CYS A 38 13.98 -0.88 3.75
C CYS A 38 12.97 -1.41 4.79
N ARG A 39 11.74 -1.59 4.36
CA ARG A 39 10.63 -2.14 5.16
C ARG A 39 9.95 -3.25 4.37
N LEU A 40 10.67 -4.38 4.26
CA LEU A 40 10.16 -5.55 3.52
C LEU A 40 8.91 -6.08 4.20
N THR A 41 7.97 -6.50 3.37
CA THR A 41 6.67 -7.00 3.83
C THR A 41 6.79 -8.09 4.90
N LEU A 42 5.89 -8.08 5.87
CA LEU A 42 5.76 -9.04 6.97
C LEU A 42 7.02 -9.20 7.86
N THR A 43 7.96 -8.24 7.80
CA THR A 43 9.05 -8.13 8.79
C THR A 43 8.56 -7.38 10.03
N ASP A 44 9.39 -7.37 11.09
CA ASP A 44 9.11 -6.58 12.28
C ASP A 44 9.06 -5.07 12.00
N LEU A 45 9.83 -4.60 11.01
CA LEU A 45 9.76 -3.21 10.55
C LEU A 45 8.42 -2.93 9.83
N ASP A 46 7.95 -3.84 8.99
CA ASP A 46 6.63 -3.71 8.36
C ASP A 46 5.52 -3.72 9.41
N LYS A 47 5.62 -4.59 10.42
CA LYS A 47 4.69 -4.56 11.55
C LYS A 47 4.67 -3.20 12.25
N GLN A 48 5.83 -2.62 12.54
CA GLN A 48 5.93 -1.29 13.16
C GLN A 48 5.29 -0.21 12.27
N GLY A 49 5.52 -0.25 10.96
CA GLY A 49 4.90 0.66 10.00
C GLY A 49 3.37 0.52 9.97
N ARG A 50 2.86 -0.71 9.93
CA ARG A 50 1.42 -1.00 10.01
C ARG A 50 0.82 -0.48 11.31
N ASP A 51 1.43 -0.79 12.45
CA ASP A 51 0.95 -0.36 13.77
C ASP A 51 0.89 1.17 13.86
N LEU A 52 1.88 1.89 13.34
CA LEU A 52 1.91 3.35 13.30
C LEU A 52 0.78 3.92 12.43
N VAL A 53 0.61 3.43 11.20
CA VAL A 53 -0.45 3.87 10.28
C VAL A 53 -1.83 3.62 10.87
N LEU A 54 -2.06 2.43 11.45
CA LEU A 54 -3.31 2.09 12.11
C LEU A 54 -3.55 2.94 13.37
N GLY A 55 -2.49 3.34 14.07
CA GLY A 55 -2.54 4.28 15.17
C GLY A 55 -3.13 5.63 14.74
N TRP A 56 -2.58 6.22 13.68
CA TRP A 56 -3.10 7.48 13.13
C TRP A 56 -4.54 7.39 12.63
N ALA A 57 -4.91 6.25 12.04
CA ALA A 57 -6.29 6.04 11.61
C ALA A 57 -7.25 5.99 12.82
N LYS A 58 -6.88 5.32 13.92
CA LYS A 58 -7.66 5.31 15.16
C LYS A 58 -7.80 6.69 15.77
N GLU A 59 -6.72 7.47 15.80
CA GLU A 59 -6.72 8.87 16.27
C GLU A 59 -7.65 9.75 15.41
N ALA A 60 -7.76 9.45 14.11
CA ALA A 60 -8.71 10.11 13.20
C ALA A 60 -10.15 9.58 13.33
N GLY A 61 -10.44 8.68 14.28
CA GLY A 61 -11.78 8.15 14.54
C GLY A 61 -12.22 7.04 13.57
N MET A 62 -11.28 6.42 12.86
CA MET A 62 -11.58 5.35 11.91
C MET A 62 -11.67 3.99 12.63
N THR A 63 -12.54 3.11 12.15
CA THR A 63 -12.57 1.70 12.54
C THR A 63 -11.62 0.89 11.67
N ILE A 64 -10.98 -0.13 12.28
CA ILE A 64 -9.96 -0.94 11.62
C ILE A 64 -10.49 -2.35 11.39
N THR A 65 -10.26 -2.86 10.18
CA THR A 65 -10.46 -4.26 9.83
C THR A 65 -9.23 -4.78 9.13
N ILE A 66 -8.83 -6.00 9.45
CA ILE A 66 -7.74 -6.72 8.77
C ILE A 66 -8.35 -7.96 8.14
N ASP A 67 -8.03 -8.22 6.88
CA ASP A 67 -8.44 -9.43 6.22
C ASP A 67 -7.43 -10.58 6.43
N LYS A 68 -7.77 -11.78 5.94
CA LYS A 68 -6.95 -12.98 6.14
C LYS A 68 -5.56 -12.89 5.50
N ILE A 69 -5.40 -12.12 4.41
CA ILE A 69 -4.07 -11.91 3.80
C ILE A 69 -3.32 -10.72 4.41
N GLY A 70 -3.89 -10.10 5.47
CA GLY A 70 -3.24 -9.01 6.19
C GLY A 70 -3.40 -7.64 5.53
N ASN A 71 -4.27 -7.48 4.55
CA ASN A 71 -4.66 -6.15 4.08
C ASN A 71 -5.34 -5.40 5.21
N GLY A 72 -5.03 -4.12 5.36
CA GLY A 72 -5.65 -3.28 6.36
C GLY A 72 -6.66 -2.32 5.76
N PHE A 73 -7.83 -2.21 6.38
CA PHE A 73 -8.91 -1.32 5.98
C PHE A 73 -9.26 -0.41 7.15
N MET A 74 -9.16 0.89 6.93
CA MET A 74 -9.41 1.95 7.89
C MET A 74 -10.63 2.73 7.41
N ARG A 75 -11.78 2.57 8.11
CA ARG A 75 -13.08 3.08 7.66
C ARG A 75 -13.55 4.26 8.50
N ARG A 76 -13.80 5.39 7.86
CA ARG A 76 -14.56 6.52 8.39
C ARG A 76 -16.03 6.35 8.03
N ALA A 77 -16.91 6.41 9.01
CA ALA A 77 -18.35 6.36 8.78
C ALA A 77 -18.85 7.51 7.92
N GLY A 78 -19.81 7.23 7.06
CA GLY A 78 -20.66 8.21 6.38
C GLY A 78 -22.01 8.35 7.07
N ARG A 79 -22.86 9.21 6.53
CA ARG A 79 -24.27 9.31 6.95
C ARG A 79 -25.05 8.04 6.67
N ASN A 80 -24.75 7.39 5.55
CA ASN A 80 -25.34 6.11 5.16
C ASN A 80 -24.27 5.03 5.04
N ASN A 81 -24.10 4.26 6.09
CA ASN A 81 -23.09 3.21 6.16
C ASN A 81 -23.45 1.91 5.40
N SER A 82 -24.64 1.82 4.82
CA SER A 82 -25.06 0.72 3.96
C SER A 82 -24.56 0.90 2.51
N LEU A 83 -24.12 2.09 2.14
CA LEU A 83 -23.52 2.35 0.84
C LEU A 83 -22.13 1.73 0.76
N PRO A 84 -21.71 1.26 -0.43
CA PRO A 84 -20.33 0.87 -0.67
C PRO A 84 -19.39 2.05 -0.37
N PRO A 85 -18.26 1.83 0.32
CA PRO A 85 -17.32 2.90 0.62
C PRO A 85 -16.66 3.45 -0.65
N ILE A 86 -16.30 4.73 -0.61
CA ILE A 86 -15.30 5.28 -1.50
C ILE A 86 -13.95 4.97 -0.88
N MET A 87 -13.18 4.15 -1.57
CA MET A 87 -11.90 3.64 -1.08
C MET A 87 -10.73 4.39 -1.73
N THR A 88 -9.71 4.64 -0.94
CA THR A 88 -8.39 5.08 -1.41
C THR A 88 -7.32 4.26 -0.70
N GLY A 89 -6.14 4.16 -1.25
CA GLY A 89 -5.06 3.41 -0.61
C GLY A 89 -3.91 3.15 -1.54
N SER A 90 -2.96 2.36 -1.07
CA SER A 90 -1.79 1.85 -1.75
C SER A 90 -1.11 0.79 -0.88
N HIS A 91 0.21 0.79 -0.75
CA HIS A 91 0.98 -0.12 0.10
C HIS A 91 1.92 0.64 1.03
N ILE A 92 2.48 -0.06 2.01
CA ILE A 92 3.48 0.49 2.94
C ILE A 92 4.74 -0.37 3.04
N ASP A 93 4.75 -1.56 2.45
CA ASP A 93 5.99 -2.30 2.24
C ASP A 93 6.85 -1.61 1.17
N THR A 94 8.16 -1.88 1.18
CA THR A 94 9.12 -1.24 0.30
C THR A 94 10.03 -2.27 -0.34
N GLN A 95 10.71 -1.86 -1.41
CA GLN A 95 11.89 -2.52 -1.93
C GLN A 95 13.02 -2.55 -0.88
N PRO A 96 14.07 -3.42 -1.02
CA PRO A 96 15.23 -3.42 -0.12
C PRO A 96 15.97 -2.07 -0.08
N THR A 97 15.88 -1.31 -1.15
CA THR A 97 16.44 0.05 -1.28
C THR A 97 15.37 1.03 -1.78
N GLY A 98 14.21 0.98 -1.15
CA GLY A 98 13.04 1.73 -1.54
C GLY A 98 13.11 3.23 -1.22
N GLY A 99 12.16 3.96 -1.80
CA GLY A 99 11.93 5.38 -1.52
C GLY A 99 11.07 5.59 -0.27
N LYS A 100 10.93 6.85 0.14
CA LYS A 100 10.08 7.24 1.29
C LYS A 100 8.60 7.36 0.91
N PHE A 101 8.30 7.53 -0.37
CA PHE A 101 7.00 7.97 -0.86
C PHE A 101 6.24 6.87 -1.60
N ASP A 102 6.97 5.89 -2.13
CA ASP A 102 6.45 4.79 -2.91
C ASP A 102 5.41 4.00 -2.10
N GLY A 103 4.18 3.95 -2.58
CA GLY A 103 3.01 3.40 -1.89
C GLY A 103 2.58 4.19 -0.65
N ASN A 104 3.55 4.55 0.21
CA ASN A 104 3.28 5.27 1.46
C ASN A 104 2.49 6.56 1.25
N TYR A 105 2.76 7.27 0.14
CA TYR A 105 2.04 8.50 -0.22
C TYR A 105 0.55 8.24 -0.39
N GLY A 106 0.15 7.20 -1.11
CA GLY A 106 -1.25 6.89 -1.36
C GLY A 106 -2.03 6.56 -0.09
N VAL A 107 -1.43 5.79 0.81
CA VAL A 107 -2.06 5.45 2.10
C VAL A 107 -2.18 6.68 2.99
N LEU A 108 -1.11 7.46 3.14
CA LEU A 108 -1.11 8.62 4.04
C LEU A 108 -1.91 9.79 3.48
N ALA A 109 -1.98 9.97 2.16
CA ALA A 109 -2.89 10.92 1.51
C ALA A 109 -4.36 10.59 1.85
N GLY A 110 -4.73 9.30 1.83
CA GLY A 110 -6.06 8.87 2.25
C GLY A 110 -6.37 9.22 3.71
N ILE A 111 -5.44 8.97 4.63
CA ILE A 111 -5.59 9.37 6.05
C ILE A 111 -5.70 10.89 6.18
N GLU A 112 -4.90 11.64 5.42
CA GLU A 112 -4.96 13.10 5.47
C GLU A 112 -6.28 13.65 4.93
N VAL A 113 -6.86 13.04 3.90
CA VAL A 113 -8.23 13.37 3.43
C VAL A 113 -9.23 13.20 4.59
N VAL A 114 -9.18 12.08 5.31
CA VAL A 114 -10.06 11.83 6.45
C VAL A 114 -9.85 12.86 7.56
N ARG A 115 -8.61 13.16 7.93
CA ARG A 115 -8.28 14.20 8.91
C ARG A 115 -8.81 15.57 8.50
N THR A 116 -8.64 15.94 7.23
CA THR A 116 -9.14 17.20 6.68
C THR A 116 -10.68 17.30 6.76
N LEU A 117 -11.37 16.22 6.40
CA LEU A 117 -12.84 16.17 6.53
C LEU A 117 -13.29 16.31 7.98
N ASN A 118 -12.55 15.71 8.93
CA ASN A 118 -12.83 15.86 10.36
C ASN A 118 -12.59 17.29 10.84
N ASP A 119 -11.46 17.91 10.47
CA ASP A 119 -11.12 19.30 10.83
C ASP A 119 -12.19 20.29 10.36
N LEU A 120 -12.77 20.04 9.20
CA LEU A 120 -13.81 20.88 8.58
C LEU A 120 -15.25 20.50 9.01
N GLY A 121 -15.42 19.44 9.79
CA GLY A 121 -16.74 18.93 10.19
C GLY A 121 -17.57 18.45 9.01
N ILE A 122 -16.93 17.97 7.94
CA ILE A 122 -17.60 17.50 6.73
C ILE A 122 -18.02 16.04 6.92
N GLU A 123 -19.33 15.80 6.84
CA GLU A 123 -19.89 14.44 6.75
C GLU A 123 -20.10 14.05 5.30
N THR A 124 -19.61 12.85 4.93
CA THR A 124 -19.82 12.26 3.61
C THR A 124 -21.09 11.43 3.58
N GLU A 125 -21.71 11.28 2.42
CA GLU A 125 -22.89 10.40 2.30
C GLU A 125 -22.50 8.94 2.46
N ALA A 126 -21.55 8.45 1.64
CA ALA A 126 -20.97 7.13 1.77
C ALA A 126 -19.79 7.13 2.75
N PRO A 127 -19.44 5.99 3.34
CA PRO A 127 -18.19 5.82 4.08
C PRO A 127 -16.97 6.10 3.19
N ILE A 128 -15.88 6.55 3.83
CA ILE A 128 -14.56 6.60 3.20
C ILE A 128 -13.71 5.51 3.84
N GLU A 129 -12.97 4.79 3.02
CA GLU A 129 -12.08 3.72 3.47
C GLU A 129 -10.68 3.93 2.92
N VAL A 130 -9.68 3.81 3.79
CA VAL A 130 -8.28 3.83 3.39
C VAL A 130 -7.74 2.41 3.52
N ALA A 131 -7.11 1.90 2.47
CA ALA A 131 -6.54 0.56 2.46
C ALA A 131 -5.02 0.59 2.37
N PHE A 132 -4.36 -0.42 2.96
CA PHE A 132 -3.02 -0.80 2.56
C PHE A 132 -2.99 -2.28 2.15
N TRP A 133 -2.28 -2.54 1.04
CA TRP A 133 -2.17 -3.87 0.45
C TRP A 133 -0.91 -4.58 0.94
N THR A 134 -1.05 -5.85 1.31
CA THR A 134 0.07 -6.70 1.77
C THR A 134 0.91 -7.17 0.59
N ASN A 135 2.24 -7.03 0.69
CA ASN A 135 3.21 -7.52 -0.29
C ASN A 135 2.91 -7.03 -1.71
N GLU A 136 2.77 -5.70 -1.84
CA GLU A 136 2.56 -5.10 -3.15
C GLU A 136 3.82 -5.22 -3.99
N GLU A 137 4.97 -4.91 -3.42
CA GLU A 137 6.27 -4.84 -4.08
C GLU A 137 6.83 -6.19 -4.56
N GLY A 138 6.38 -7.29 -3.98
CA GLY A 138 6.88 -8.62 -4.33
C GLY A 138 8.35 -8.87 -4.00
N SER A 139 9.00 -7.99 -3.25
CA SER A 139 10.43 -8.04 -2.97
C SER A 139 10.85 -9.17 -2.03
N ARG A 140 9.96 -9.60 -1.15
CA ARG A 140 10.20 -10.72 -0.24
C ARG A 140 9.48 -11.98 -0.69
N PHE A 141 8.25 -11.86 -1.12
CA PHE A 141 7.42 -12.97 -1.59
C PHE A 141 6.88 -12.66 -2.98
N VAL A 142 6.89 -13.63 -3.87
CA VAL A 142 6.23 -13.52 -5.17
C VAL A 142 4.88 -14.24 -5.14
N PRO A 143 3.88 -13.74 -5.88
CA PRO A 143 3.92 -12.64 -6.85
C PRO A 143 3.84 -11.25 -6.22
N VAL A 144 4.17 -10.24 -7.01
CA VAL A 144 3.88 -8.81 -6.71
C VAL A 144 2.37 -8.60 -6.61
N MET A 145 1.92 -7.48 -6.00
CA MET A 145 0.50 -7.12 -5.83
C MET A 145 -0.30 -8.25 -5.14
N MET A 146 0.33 -8.95 -4.21
CA MET A 146 -0.25 -10.18 -3.62
C MET A 146 -1.55 -9.88 -2.88
N GLY A 147 -1.56 -8.91 -1.98
CA GLY A 147 -2.71 -8.59 -1.15
C GLY A 147 -3.91 -8.10 -1.95
N SER A 148 -3.71 -7.17 -2.89
CA SER A 148 -4.74 -6.69 -3.79
C SER A 148 -5.19 -7.77 -4.77
N GLY A 149 -4.29 -8.63 -5.22
CA GLY A 149 -4.60 -9.77 -6.09
C GLY A 149 -5.50 -10.82 -5.42
N VAL A 150 -5.26 -11.12 -4.13
CA VAL A 150 -6.16 -12.01 -3.36
C VAL A 150 -7.51 -11.32 -3.12
N PHE A 151 -7.51 -10.03 -2.80
CA PHE A 151 -8.73 -9.26 -2.64
C PHE A 151 -9.57 -9.22 -3.91
N ALA A 152 -8.95 -9.01 -5.06
CA ALA A 152 -9.60 -9.00 -6.38
C ALA A 152 -9.91 -10.40 -6.94
N LYS A 153 -9.61 -11.48 -6.19
CA LYS A 153 -9.77 -12.89 -6.61
C LYS A 153 -8.92 -13.27 -7.83
N ALA A 154 -7.84 -12.54 -8.13
CA ALA A 154 -6.85 -12.90 -9.13
C ALA A 154 -5.92 -14.03 -8.64
N PHE A 155 -5.69 -14.08 -7.32
CA PHE A 155 -4.98 -15.16 -6.64
C PHE A 155 -5.88 -15.78 -5.57
N THR A 156 -5.67 -17.08 -5.27
CA THR A 156 -6.32 -17.68 -4.10
C THR A 156 -5.53 -17.37 -2.83
N LEU A 157 -6.22 -17.37 -1.69
CA LEU A 157 -5.58 -17.17 -0.39
C LEU A 157 -4.55 -18.27 -0.09
N GLU A 158 -4.87 -19.53 -0.47
CA GLU A 158 -3.99 -20.69 -0.30
C GLU A 158 -2.70 -20.53 -1.10
N HIS A 159 -2.79 -20.04 -2.34
CA HIS A 159 -1.62 -19.77 -3.17
C HIS A 159 -0.72 -18.70 -2.53
N ALA A 160 -1.31 -17.60 -2.08
CA ALA A 160 -0.57 -16.55 -1.39
C ALA A 160 0.08 -17.04 -0.09
N TYR A 161 -0.64 -17.80 0.72
CA TYR A 161 -0.12 -18.36 1.98
C TYR A 161 1.06 -19.32 1.79
N ALA A 162 1.08 -20.07 0.68
CA ALA A 162 2.13 -21.02 0.37
C ALA A 162 3.40 -20.38 -0.22
N ALA A 163 3.35 -19.10 -0.60
CA ALA A 163 4.53 -18.39 -1.09
C ALA A 163 5.59 -18.29 0.00
N THR A 164 6.86 -18.55 -0.34
CA THR A 164 7.97 -18.53 0.60
C THR A 164 9.04 -17.53 0.18
N ASP A 165 9.74 -16.98 1.17
CA ASP A 165 10.93 -16.18 0.94
C ASP A 165 12.19 -17.07 0.72
N THR A 166 13.33 -16.43 0.51
CA THR A 166 14.62 -17.10 0.28
C THR A 166 15.13 -17.87 1.51
N GLU A 167 14.57 -17.64 2.70
CA GLU A 167 14.87 -18.38 3.93
C GLU A 167 13.88 -19.53 4.17
N GLY A 168 12.89 -19.73 3.28
CA GLY A 168 11.87 -20.76 3.38
C GLY A 168 10.72 -20.44 4.33
N LYS A 169 10.59 -19.18 4.79
CA LYS A 169 9.47 -18.73 5.61
C LYS A 169 8.25 -18.46 4.72
N SER A 170 7.09 -18.99 5.10
CA SER A 170 5.88 -18.76 4.32
C SER A 170 5.19 -17.43 4.69
N VAL A 171 4.41 -16.90 3.75
CA VAL A 171 3.54 -15.73 4.00
C VAL A 171 2.61 -15.99 5.18
N LYS A 172 2.04 -17.20 5.26
CA LYS A 172 1.14 -17.56 6.37
C LYS A 172 1.87 -17.50 7.72
N ASP A 173 3.03 -18.14 7.83
CA ASP A 173 3.79 -18.18 9.09
C ASP A 173 4.20 -16.77 9.53
N GLU A 174 4.60 -15.93 8.59
CA GLU A 174 5.00 -14.56 8.89
C GLU A 174 3.81 -13.66 9.28
N LEU A 175 2.65 -13.81 8.63
CA LEU A 175 1.40 -13.14 9.06
C LEU A 175 0.98 -13.55 10.47
N GLU A 176 1.06 -14.85 10.80
CA GLU A 176 0.80 -15.36 12.15
C GLU A 176 1.80 -14.78 13.14
N ARG A 177 3.09 -14.80 12.81
CA ARG A 177 4.18 -14.30 13.67
C ARG A 177 4.01 -12.84 14.04
N ILE A 178 3.65 -11.99 13.08
CA ILE A 178 3.46 -10.56 13.33
C ILE A 178 2.04 -10.21 13.84
N GLY A 179 1.12 -11.19 13.88
CA GLY A 179 -0.25 -11.03 14.37
C GLY A 179 -1.17 -10.27 13.40
N TYR A 180 -0.96 -10.41 12.09
CA TYR A 180 -1.72 -9.70 11.06
C TYR A 180 -2.61 -10.62 10.20
N ILE A 181 -2.86 -11.87 10.60
CA ILE A 181 -3.98 -12.63 10.04
C ILE A 181 -5.27 -12.10 10.65
N GLY A 182 -6.07 -11.43 9.82
CA GLY A 182 -7.38 -10.94 10.23
C GLY A 182 -8.48 -11.98 10.09
N THR A 183 -9.71 -11.56 10.36
CA THR A 183 -10.89 -12.44 10.35
C THR A 183 -11.75 -12.27 9.09
N GLN A 184 -11.60 -11.15 8.38
CA GLN A 184 -12.39 -10.86 7.19
C GLN A 184 -11.88 -11.68 5.99
N GLU A 185 -12.82 -12.22 5.20
CA GLU A 185 -12.47 -12.84 3.92
C GLU A 185 -12.03 -11.77 2.92
N PRO A 186 -10.89 -11.95 2.21
CA PRO A 186 -10.46 -10.98 1.22
C PRO A 186 -11.49 -10.81 0.11
N GLY A 187 -11.82 -9.55 -0.21
CA GLY A 187 -12.78 -9.21 -1.27
C GLY A 187 -14.25 -9.44 -0.90
N ASP A 188 -14.56 -9.58 0.39
CA ASP A 188 -15.94 -9.82 0.86
C ASP A 188 -16.75 -8.54 1.08
N HIS A 189 -16.18 -7.38 0.83
CA HIS A 189 -16.96 -6.14 0.90
C HIS A 189 -16.93 -5.37 -0.43
N PRO A 190 -18.07 -4.75 -0.78
CA PRO A 190 -18.17 -4.00 -2.03
C PRO A 190 -17.37 -2.70 -1.93
N ILE A 191 -16.85 -2.25 -3.07
CA ILE A 191 -16.19 -0.94 -3.24
C ILE A 191 -17.05 -0.12 -4.20
N GLY A 192 -17.39 1.12 -3.84
CA GLY A 192 -18.13 2.05 -4.70
C GLY A 192 -17.25 2.67 -5.78
N ALA A 193 -16.06 3.12 -5.37
CA ALA A 193 -14.99 3.59 -6.26
C ALA A 193 -13.66 3.43 -5.52
N TYR A 194 -12.57 3.27 -6.28
CA TYR A 194 -11.21 3.21 -5.77
C TYR A 194 -10.36 4.30 -6.40
N PHE A 195 -9.60 5.00 -5.56
CA PHE A 195 -8.64 6.01 -5.96
C PHE A 195 -7.28 5.67 -5.37
N GLU A 196 -6.25 5.80 -6.16
CA GLU A 196 -4.88 5.68 -5.68
C GLU A 196 -4.05 6.86 -6.16
N THR A 197 -3.47 7.59 -5.22
CA THR A 197 -2.45 8.58 -5.51
C THR A 197 -1.09 7.92 -5.39
N HIS A 198 -0.29 8.01 -6.44
CA HIS A 198 1.03 7.39 -6.49
C HIS A 198 2.05 8.36 -7.08
N ILE A 199 3.32 8.22 -6.73
CA ILE A 199 4.41 8.91 -7.42
C ILE A 199 4.59 8.29 -8.81
N GLU A 200 5.02 9.09 -9.78
CA GLU A 200 5.22 8.60 -11.15
C GLU A 200 6.34 7.55 -11.26
N GLN A 201 7.36 7.66 -10.42
CA GLN A 201 8.60 6.87 -10.51
C GLN A 201 9.32 7.03 -11.86
N GLY A 202 9.12 8.16 -12.48
CA GLY A 202 9.66 8.49 -13.80
C GLY A 202 9.68 10.01 -14.03
N PRO A 203 10.28 10.50 -15.14
CA PRO A 203 10.51 11.92 -15.37
C PRO A 203 9.44 12.60 -16.24
N VAL A 204 8.43 11.88 -16.75
CA VAL A 204 7.58 12.39 -17.85
C VAL A 204 6.71 13.56 -17.39
N LEU A 205 6.11 13.48 -16.20
CA LEU A 205 5.27 14.56 -15.68
C LEU A 205 6.11 15.80 -15.38
N GLU A 206 7.27 15.61 -14.72
CA GLU A 206 8.19 16.70 -14.39
C GLU A 206 8.74 17.37 -15.65
N ASP A 207 9.18 16.61 -16.64
CA ASP A 207 9.71 17.13 -17.91
C ASP A 207 8.65 17.93 -18.71
N ASN A 208 7.38 17.73 -18.42
CA ASN A 208 6.27 18.44 -19.07
C ASN A 208 5.58 19.48 -18.18
N ASP A 209 6.13 19.80 -17.00
CA ASP A 209 5.54 20.71 -16.00
C ASP A 209 4.10 20.32 -15.62
N VAL A 210 3.80 19.01 -15.56
CA VAL A 210 2.49 18.46 -15.22
C VAL A 210 2.53 17.85 -13.80
N THR A 211 1.67 18.34 -12.94
CA THR A 211 1.65 17.84 -11.53
C THR A 211 0.92 16.50 -11.40
N ILE A 212 -0.13 16.28 -12.17
CA ILE A 212 -1.00 15.09 -12.04
C ILE A 212 -1.19 14.44 -13.40
N GLY A 213 -0.85 13.17 -13.50
CA GLY A 213 -1.19 12.30 -14.61
C GLY A 213 -2.33 11.35 -14.24
N VAL A 214 -3.31 11.21 -15.12
CA VAL A 214 -4.36 10.20 -14.97
C VAL A 214 -3.93 8.94 -15.70
N VAL A 215 -3.76 7.83 -14.97
CA VAL A 215 -3.40 6.54 -15.56
C VAL A 215 -4.54 6.04 -16.43
N SER A 216 -4.29 5.87 -17.73
CA SER A 216 -5.26 5.38 -18.72
C SER A 216 -5.08 3.91 -19.09
N GLY A 217 -3.98 3.29 -18.64
CA GLY A 217 -3.67 1.89 -18.91
C GLY A 217 -2.36 1.47 -18.28
N VAL A 218 -2.09 0.17 -18.28
CA VAL A 218 -0.87 -0.44 -17.76
C VAL A 218 -0.21 -1.31 -18.81
N LEU A 219 1.11 -1.41 -18.73
CA LEU A 219 1.89 -2.33 -19.57
C LEU A 219 1.85 -3.73 -18.96
N GLY A 220 1.80 -4.75 -19.83
CA GLY A 220 1.98 -6.13 -19.38
C GLY A 220 3.42 -6.37 -18.97
N ILE A 221 3.62 -6.94 -17.76
CA ILE A 221 4.94 -7.28 -17.23
C ILE A 221 5.04 -8.81 -17.13
N ARG A 222 6.22 -9.33 -17.47
CA ARG A 222 6.57 -10.74 -17.25
C ARG A 222 7.96 -10.81 -16.64
N TRP A 223 8.09 -11.56 -15.56
CA TRP A 223 9.35 -11.83 -14.89
C TRP A 223 9.79 -13.26 -15.21
N PHE A 224 11.09 -13.45 -15.37
CA PHE A 224 11.68 -14.75 -15.64
C PHE A 224 12.89 -14.94 -14.72
N ASP A 225 12.96 -16.08 -14.05
CA ASP A 225 14.16 -16.53 -13.40
C ASP A 225 15.00 -17.32 -14.41
N CYS A 226 16.28 -16.99 -14.53
CA CYS A 226 17.21 -17.69 -15.41
C CYS A 226 18.32 -18.28 -14.57
N THR A 227 18.42 -19.61 -14.58
CA THR A 227 19.50 -20.34 -13.94
C THR A 227 20.46 -20.85 -15.00
N VAL A 228 21.74 -20.46 -14.88
CA VAL A 228 22.82 -20.98 -15.72
C VAL A 228 23.62 -21.99 -14.89
N THR A 229 23.63 -23.22 -15.34
CA THR A 229 24.38 -24.30 -14.68
C THR A 229 25.62 -24.60 -15.48
N GLY A 230 26.76 -24.62 -14.81
CA GLY A 230 28.03 -24.91 -15.44
C GLY A 230 29.21 -24.62 -14.51
N MET A 231 30.37 -24.47 -15.08
CA MET A 231 31.61 -24.14 -14.37
C MET A 231 31.91 -22.65 -14.52
N GLU A 232 32.22 -21.99 -13.42
CA GLU A 232 32.77 -20.63 -13.48
C GLU A 232 34.12 -20.65 -14.20
N ALA A 233 34.20 -19.93 -15.31
CA ALA A 233 35.37 -19.90 -16.12
C ALA A 233 35.58 -18.54 -16.81
N HIS A 234 36.85 -18.23 -17.07
CA HIS A 234 37.18 -17.04 -17.86
C HIS A 234 36.78 -17.26 -19.33
N ALA A 235 35.97 -16.38 -19.87
CA ALA A 235 35.38 -16.51 -21.22
C ALA A 235 36.42 -16.51 -22.36
N GLY A 236 37.59 -15.88 -22.17
CA GLY A 236 38.62 -15.77 -23.22
C GLY A 236 39.38 -17.06 -23.49
N PRO A 237 40.05 -17.69 -22.48
CA PRO A 237 40.87 -18.90 -22.68
C PRO A 237 40.06 -20.20 -22.57
N THR A 238 38.80 -20.17 -22.15
CA THR A 238 38.00 -21.39 -21.98
C THR A 238 37.38 -21.80 -23.32
N PRO A 239 37.71 -23.02 -23.82
CA PRO A 239 37.13 -23.51 -25.05
C PRO A 239 35.60 -23.69 -24.94
N MET A 240 34.88 -23.41 -26.01
CA MET A 240 33.42 -23.57 -26.08
C MET A 240 32.94 -25.03 -25.93
N ALA A 241 33.82 -25.98 -26.04
CA ALA A 241 33.52 -27.42 -25.91
C ALA A 241 33.59 -27.92 -24.46
N LEU A 242 33.98 -27.11 -23.51
CA LEU A 242 33.99 -27.35 -22.07
C LEU A 242 32.83 -26.62 -21.43
#